data_1922a8d29a8c64a881d2f9562e009e84
#
_entry.id   1922a8d29a8c64a881d2f9562e009e84
#
_cell.length_a   1.000
_cell.length_b   1.000
_cell.length_c   1.000
_cell.angle_alpha   90.00
_cell.angle_beta   90.00
_cell.angle_gamma   90.00
#
_symmetry.space_group_name_H-M   'P 1'
#
loop_
_entity.id
_entity.type
_entity.pdbx_description
1 polymer ?
#
loop_
_entity_poly.entity_id
_entity_poly.type
_entity_poly.pdbx_seq_one_letter_code
_entity_poly.pdbx_strand_id
1 'polypeptide(L)'
;MTKISKIIPLFPEEDLLDVRGKAFQRTELGQLHATIPWEELADLLPGPKSSNGRGAKPWFDNAGKFACMFLKHYTGLSDEKLIHRINTDWAMQEFCGIRLGINEQIKDLDIIGRIRGQLSVHLGKLPEAQKVLAQEWFKYVEQESLQQVSGDASCYESHLRYPTDVKLLWECAEWLYEKQLFRICSELRVNRPRNKFTEQSRKQLAYSKQKRKKPSVTKVRLRALLYLVTKGKHQLNELLKKPEAMEHFSIKDLSIYLTVAKVLEQQQYMFDNNVRSVENRIVSIFKPYIRPIVRGKENKSVEFGMKVHKIQIAGISFVEHVSFDAFNESTRVESTLAFHGELTNVKCMRAAFDQLYATNANRKLLTKEQILTNFSRKGKASTKQSEADRKEEYKIKQQLGKERATVLEGSFGNEKNHYGLRKIKARSAETEHIWMFFGIMTANAVKVMRLKVGKEKEQLKQTG
;
A
#
# COMPACT_ATOMS: atom_id res chain seq x y z
N MET A 1 23.19 36.98 -25.63
CA MET A 1 23.24 35.50 -25.59
C MET A 1 24.70 35.08 -25.60
N THR A 2 25.24 34.70 -24.47
CA THR A 2 26.63 34.25 -24.33
C THR A 2 26.72 32.85 -24.93
N LYS A 3 27.54 32.67 -25.98
CA LYS A 3 27.84 31.37 -26.53
C LYS A 3 28.54 30.55 -25.45
N ILE A 4 27.84 29.52 -24.92
CA ILE A 4 28.46 28.50 -24.08
C ILE A 4 29.41 27.74 -25.01
N SER A 5 30.74 27.92 -24.81
CA SER A 5 31.74 27.13 -25.51
C SER A 5 31.47 25.63 -25.27
N LYS A 6 31.56 24.81 -26.33
CA LYS A 6 31.54 23.37 -26.20
C LYS A 6 32.65 22.96 -25.25
N ILE A 7 32.29 22.50 -24.05
CA ILE A 7 33.23 21.87 -23.14
C ILE A 7 33.57 20.52 -23.79
N ILE A 8 34.78 20.42 -24.35
CA ILE A 8 35.31 19.14 -24.81
C ILE A 8 35.74 18.43 -23.54
N PRO A 9 35.18 17.23 -23.22
CA PRO A 9 35.61 16.49 -22.05
C PRO A 9 37.10 16.13 -22.19
N LEU A 10 37.89 16.45 -21.17
CA LEU A 10 39.33 16.16 -21.09
C LEU A 10 39.63 14.65 -20.99
N PHE A 11 38.61 13.85 -20.71
CA PHE A 11 38.71 12.40 -20.50
C PHE A 11 37.75 11.65 -21.40
N PRO A 12 38.07 10.39 -21.82
CA PRO A 12 37.17 9.53 -22.53
C PRO A 12 35.83 9.36 -21.78
N GLU A 13 34.70 9.18 -22.51
CA GLU A 13 33.40 8.99 -21.88
C GLU A 13 33.37 7.83 -20.90
N GLU A 14 34.12 6.75 -21.17
CA GLU A 14 34.27 5.58 -20.31
C GLU A 14 34.87 5.92 -18.94
N ASP A 15 35.91 6.77 -18.87
CA ASP A 15 36.52 7.24 -17.63
C ASP A 15 35.57 8.13 -16.83
N LEU A 16 34.77 8.94 -17.51
CA LEU A 16 33.74 9.79 -16.87
C LEU A 16 32.61 8.94 -16.28
N LEU A 17 32.27 7.83 -16.92
CA LEU A 17 31.26 6.88 -16.44
C LEU A 17 31.70 6.20 -15.15
N ASP A 18 32.96 5.75 -15.07
CA ASP A 18 33.53 5.12 -13.86
C ASP A 18 33.60 6.13 -12.70
N VAL A 19 34.03 7.36 -12.96
CA VAL A 19 34.07 8.44 -11.96
C VAL A 19 32.67 8.75 -11.43
N ARG A 20 31.66 8.84 -12.32
CA ARG A 20 30.27 9.09 -11.92
C ARG A 20 29.71 7.96 -11.08
N GLY A 21 29.94 6.72 -11.46
CA GLY A 21 29.55 5.54 -10.68
C GLY A 21 30.15 5.50 -9.29
N LYS A 22 31.46 5.77 -9.18
CA LYS A 22 32.16 5.88 -7.89
C LYS A 22 31.64 7.06 -7.04
N ALA A 23 31.33 8.19 -7.65
CA ALA A 23 30.73 9.32 -6.97
C ALA A 23 29.31 8.98 -6.46
N PHE A 24 28.49 8.27 -7.26
CA PHE A 24 27.17 7.82 -6.85
C PHE A 24 27.22 6.92 -5.63
N GLN A 25 28.11 5.92 -5.60
CA GLN A 25 28.24 5.00 -4.46
C GLN A 25 28.54 5.71 -3.14
N ARG A 26 29.14 6.90 -3.15
CA ARG A 26 29.41 7.71 -1.96
C ARG A 26 28.18 8.51 -1.50
N THR A 27 27.14 8.64 -2.32
CA THR A 27 25.90 9.32 -1.94
C THR A 27 25.01 8.42 -1.08
N GLU A 28 24.08 9.02 -0.34
CA GLU A 28 23.06 8.27 0.40
C GLU A 28 22.22 7.40 -0.52
N LEU A 29 21.86 7.90 -1.71
CA LEU A 29 21.14 7.12 -2.73
C LEU A 29 21.96 5.94 -3.25
N GLY A 30 23.27 6.11 -3.45
CA GLY A 30 24.15 5.03 -3.85
C GLY A 30 24.28 3.94 -2.77
N GLN A 31 24.38 4.35 -1.51
CA GLN A 31 24.38 3.43 -0.38
C GLN A 31 23.06 2.66 -0.27
N LEU A 32 21.93 3.32 -0.48
CA LEU A 32 20.61 2.69 -0.52
C LEU A 32 20.51 1.72 -1.70
N HIS A 33 20.95 2.14 -2.89
CA HIS A 33 20.97 1.33 -4.10
C HIS A 33 21.75 0.02 -3.90
N ALA A 34 22.90 0.08 -3.23
CA ALA A 34 23.76 -1.06 -2.94
C ALA A 34 23.17 -2.07 -1.93
N THR A 35 21.99 -1.84 -1.39
CA THR A 35 21.28 -2.78 -0.48
C THR A 35 20.16 -3.54 -1.17
N ILE A 36 19.93 -3.30 -2.45
CA ILE A 36 18.80 -3.89 -3.19
C ILE A 36 19.33 -4.74 -4.33
N PRO A 37 18.95 -6.03 -4.40
CA PRO A 37 19.38 -6.97 -5.43
C PRO A 37 18.55 -6.73 -6.72
N TRP A 38 18.99 -5.78 -7.53
CA TRP A 38 18.23 -5.28 -8.68
C TRP A 38 18.04 -6.30 -9.79
N GLU A 39 19.06 -7.09 -10.10
CA GLU A 39 19.04 -8.10 -11.15
C GLU A 39 18.04 -9.19 -10.81
N GLU A 40 18.12 -9.75 -9.61
CA GLU A 40 17.23 -10.79 -9.12
C GLU A 40 15.78 -10.31 -9.03
N LEU A 41 15.55 -9.05 -8.66
CA LEU A 41 14.21 -8.46 -8.69
C LEU A 41 13.71 -8.27 -10.11
N ALA A 42 14.56 -7.83 -11.03
CA ALA A 42 14.19 -7.63 -12.44
C ALA A 42 13.80 -8.95 -13.12
N ASP A 43 14.46 -10.06 -12.76
CA ASP A 43 14.20 -11.39 -13.29
C ASP A 43 12.81 -11.95 -12.88
N LEU A 44 12.20 -11.41 -11.83
CA LEU A 44 10.83 -11.77 -11.45
C LEU A 44 9.78 -11.28 -12.44
N LEU A 45 10.11 -10.31 -13.28
CA LEU A 45 9.23 -9.76 -14.28
C LEU A 45 9.55 -10.34 -15.66
N PRO A 46 8.56 -10.50 -16.52
CA PRO A 46 8.82 -10.95 -17.89
C PRO A 46 9.77 -9.97 -18.59
N GLY A 47 10.70 -10.51 -19.35
CA GLY A 47 11.58 -9.72 -20.22
C GLY A 47 10.77 -8.83 -21.17
N PRO A 48 11.38 -7.79 -21.74
CA PRO A 48 10.71 -6.95 -22.71
C PRO A 48 10.19 -7.83 -23.83
N LYS A 49 8.87 -7.75 -24.12
CA LYS A 49 8.34 -8.40 -25.32
C LYS A 49 9.16 -7.88 -26.50
N SER A 50 9.74 -8.78 -27.28
CA SER A 50 10.45 -8.42 -28.50
C SER A 50 9.46 -7.66 -29.39
N SER A 51 9.43 -6.34 -29.27
CA SER A 51 8.81 -5.53 -30.31
C SER A 51 9.72 -5.69 -31.52
N ASN A 52 9.17 -5.96 -32.70
CA ASN A 52 9.88 -6.11 -33.97
C ASN A 52 10.71 -4.84 -34.35
N GLY A 53 11.48 -4.30 -33.40
CA GLY A 53 12.31 -3.10 -33.56
C GLY A 53 11.53 -1.79 -33.82
N ARG A 54 10.20 -1.81 -33.76
CA ARG A 54 9.34 -0.65 -34.00
C ARG A 54 8.80 -0.09 -32.67
N GLY A 55 9.17 1.14 -32.36
CA GLY A 55 8.73 1.89 -31.17
C GLY A 55 9.88 2.49 -30.37
N ALA A 56 9.61 3.54 -29.58
CA ALA A 56 10.59 4.14 -28.68
C ALA A 56 10.94 3.15 -27.57
N LYS A 57 12.23 3.06 -27.22
CA LYS A 57 12.68 2.27 -26.06
C LYS A 57 12.03 2.81 -24.79
N PRO A 58 11.60 1.93 -23.87
CA PRO A 58 11.10 2.39 -22.58
C PRO A 58 12.22 3.08 -21.79
N TRP A 59 11.91 4.17 -21.11
CA TRP A 59 12.85 4.88 -20.26
C TRP A 59 13.44 4.00 -19.14
N PHE A 60 12.64 3.08 -18.61
CA PHE A 60 13.01 2.21 -17.49
C PHE A 60 12.87 0.75 -17.90
N ASP A 61 13.92 -0.01 -17.70
CA ASP A 61 13.88 -1.47 -17.72
C ASP A 61 13.18 -2.03 -16.48
N ASN A 62 13.22 -3.33 -16.26
CA ASN A 62 12.56 -3.93 -15.10
C ASN A 62 13.19 -3.49 -13.78
N ALA A 63 14.52 -3.40 -13.70
CA ALA A 63 15.21 -2.88 -12.52
C ALA A 63 14.84 -1.43 -12.25
N GLY A 64 14.87 -0.58 -13.28
CA GLY A 64 14.47 0.82 -13.22
C GLY A 64 13.03 1.03 -12.78
N LYS A 65 12.10 0.12 -13.16
CA LYS A 65 10.70 0.18 -12.66
C LYS A 65 10.64 -0.05 -11.15
N PHE A 66 11.36 -1.03 -10.63
CA PHE A 66 11.47 -1.22 -9.17
C PHE A 66 12.10 0.00 -8.51
N ALA A 67 13.21 0.51 -9.07
CA ALA A 67 13.92 1.68 -8.56
C ALA A 67 13.01 2.92 -8.48
N CYS A 68 12.19 3.17 -9.49
CA CYS A 68 11.19 4.24 -9.46
C CYS A 68 10.22 4.10 -8.28
N MET A 69 9.80 2.88 -7.94
CA MET A 69 8.90 2.65 -6.79
C MET A 69 9.63 2.87 -5.46
N PHE A 70 10.87 2.41 -5.32
CA PHE A 70 11.67 2.70 -4.12
C PHE A 70 11.90 4.21 -3.96
N LEU A 71 12.31 4.92 -5.01
CA LEU A 71 12.47 6.38 -4.98
C LEU A 71 11.18 7.12 -4.64
N LYS A 72 10.04 6.64 -5.16
CA LYS A 72 8.73 7.20 -4.86
C LYS A 72 8.46 7.23 -3.36
N HIS A 73 8.74 6.14 -2.67
CA HIS A 73 8.50 6.02 -1.23
C HIS A 73 9.63 6.65 -0.39
N TYR A 74 10.86 6.60 -0.86
CA TYR A 74 12.00 7.26 -0.22
C TYR A 74 11.86 8.78 -0.19
N THR A 75 11.47 9.38 -1.32
CA THR A 75 11.36 10.85 -1.44
C THR A 75 10.04 11.41 -0.94
N GLY A 76 8.97 10.60 -0.90
CA GLY A 76 7.62 11.06 -0.59
C GLY A 76 7.01 12.04 -1.62
N LEU A 77 7.69 12.30 -2.75
CA LEU A 77 7.23 13.22 -3.79
C LEU A 77 5.95 12.72 -4.49
N SER A 78 5.18 13.62 -5.11
CA SER A 78 4.12 13.21 -6.04
C SER A 78 4.74 12.54 -7.28
N ASP A 79 3.93 11.78 -8.04
CA ASP A 79 4.43 11.10 -9.24
C ASP A 79 5.04 12.10 -10.23
N GLU A 80 4.36 13.20 -10.48
CA GLU A 80 4.81 14.31 -11.33
C GLU A 80 6.11 14.95 -10.80
N LYS A 81 6.16 15.32 -9.51
CA LYS A 81 7.37 15.93 -8.91
C LYS A 81 8.55 14.98 -8.92
N LEU A 82 8.32 13.67 -8.81
CA LEU A 82 9.39 12.69 -8.91
C LEU A 82 10.02 12.71 -10.32
N ILE A 83 9.21 12.76 -11.37
CA ILE A 83 9.73 12.85 -12.75
C ILE A 83 10.49 14.16 -12.99
N HIS A 84 9.97 15.29 -12.50
CA HIS A 84 10.70 16.54 -12.57
C HIS A 84 12.07 16.48 -11.87
N ARG A 85 12.14 15.79 -10.72
CA ARG A 85 13.43 15.58 -10.02
C ARG A 85 14.35 14.64 -10.77
N ILE A 86 13.86 13.51 -11.29
CA ILE A 86 14.67 12.58 -12.10
C ILE A 86 15.25 13.30 -13.33
N ASN A 87 14.50 14.19 -13.97
CA ASN A 87 14.98 14.96 -15.09
C ASN A 87 16.18 15.89 -14.78
N THR A 88 16.34 16.28 -13.51
CA THR A 88 17.35 17.28 -13.10
C THR A 88 18.40 16.75 -12.12
N ASP A 89 18.17 15.61 -11.51
CA ASP A 89 19.01 15.04 -10.45
C ASP A 89 19.74 13.80 -10.96
N TRP A 90 21.03 13.94 -11.16
CA TRP A 90 21.87 12.87 -11.70
C TRP A 90 21.94 11.63 -10.79
N ALA A 91 21.89 11.81 -9.46
CA ALA A 91 21.93 10.70 -8.54
C ALA A 91 20.62 9.87 -8.59
N MET A 92 19.47 10.53 -8.81
CA MET A 92 18.20 9.84 -9.05
C MET A 92 18.18 9.13 -10.40
N GLN A 93 18.83 9.69 -11.43
CA GLN A 93 18.98 9.01 -12.72
C GLN A 93 19.81 7.73 -12.57
N GLU A 94 20.98 7.81 -11.91
CA GLU A 94 21.80 6.62 -11.63
C GLU A 94 21.05 5.58 -10.80
N PHE A 95 20.29 6.03 -9.81
CA PHE A 95 19.46 5.12 -9.00
C PHE A 95 18.45 4.34 -9.84
N CYS A 96 17.91 4.94 -10.90
CA CYS A 96 16.96 4.31 -11.82
C CYS A 96 17.61 3.63 -13.04
N GLY A 97 18.94 3.60 -13.12
CA GLY A 97 19.65 3.01 -14.25
C GLY A 97 19.48 3.78 -15.56
N ILE A 98 19.23 5.09 -15.50
CA ILE A 98 19.07 5.94 -16.71
C ILE A 98 20.05 7.10 -16.71
N ARG A 99 20.33 7.62 -17.90
CA ARG A 99 21.11 8.84 -18.11
C ARG A 99 20.42 9.66 -19.17
N LEU A 100 20.09 10.89 -18.82
CA LEU A 100 19.46 11.83 -19.73
C LEU A 100 20.53 12.76 -20.33
N GLY A 101 20.53 12.90 -21.64
CA GLY A 101 21.34 13.90 -22.32
C GLY A 101 20.84 15.32 -22.01
N ILE A 102 21.67 16.33 -22.37
CA ILE A 102 21.38 17.76 -22.09
C ILE A 102 20.02 18.21 -22.65
N ASN A 103 19.60 17.63 -23.77
CA ASN A 103 18.33 17.96 -24.45
C ASN A 103 17.24 16.88 -24.24
N GLU A 104 17.51 15.88 -23.40
CA GLU A 104 16.57 14.81 -23.15
C GLU A 104 15.84 15.04 -21.82
N GLN A 105 14.56 14.73 -21.84
CA GLN A 105 13.73 14.74 -20.64
C GLN A 105 12.56 13.77 -20.76
N ILE A 106 12.16 13.19 -19.66
CA ILE A 106 10.93 12.41 -19.54
C ILE A 106 9.77 13.40 -19.47
N LYS A 107 9.02 13.51 -20.58
CA LYS A 107 7.86 14.42 -20.71
C LYS A 107 6.58 13.85 -20.12
N ASP A 108 6.54 12.52 -19.99
CA ASP A 108 5.38 11.78 -19.54
C ASP A 108 5.30 11.76 -18.01
N LEU A 109 4.48 12.63 -17.45
CA LEU A 109 4.30 12.79 -16.02
C LEU A 109 3.51 11.65 -15.35
N ASP A 110 2.79 10.84 -16.15
CA ASP A 110 2.01 9.71 -15.67
C ASP A 110 2.79 8.39 -15.64
N ILE A 111 4.06 8.38 -16.09
CA ILE A 111 4.88 7.17 -16.23
C ILE A 111 5.00 6.38 -14.91
N ILE A 112 5.14 7.05 -13.76
CA ILE A 112 5.21 6.40 -12.44
C ILE A 112 3.91 5.66 -12.11
N GLY A 113 2.77 6.28 -12.45
CA GLY A 113 1.46 5.63 -12.31
C GLY A 113 1.29 4.40 -13.21
N ARG A 114 1.81 4.47 -14.45
CA ARG A 114 1.81 3.32 -15.39
C ARG A 114 2.76 2.22 -14.94
N ILE A 115 3.96 2.54 -14.45
CA ILE A 115 4.88 1.56 -13.86
C ILE A 115 4.19 0.82 -12.72
N ARG A 116 3.53 1.54 -11.82
CA ARG A 116 2.74 0.94 -10.72
C ARG A 116 1.66 0.00 -11.25
N GLY A 117 0.95 0.40 -12.31
CA GLY A 117 -0.02 -0.45 -13.01
C GLY A 117 0.60 -1.68 -13.65
N GLN A 118 1.77 -1.57 -14.28
CA GLN A 118 2.49 -2.70 -14.86
C GLN A 118 2.93 -3.70 -13.78
N LEU A 119 3.51 -3.22 -12.68
CA LEU A 119 3.90 -4.07 -11.55
C LEU A 119 2.70 -4.75 -10.88
N SER A 120 1.55 -4.09 -10.87
CA SER A 120 0.33 -4.64 -10.24
C SER A 120 -0.24 -5.87 -10.97
N VAL A 121 0.11 -6.10 -12.22
CA VAL A 121 -0.24 -7.34 -12.93
C VAL A 121 0.53 -8.54 -12.39
N HIS A 122 1.65 -8.31 -11.70
CA HIS A 122 2.55 -9.33 -11.19
C HIS A 122 2.50 -9.46 -9.66
N LEU A 123 1.35 -9.18 -9.01
CA LEU A 123 1.20 -9.29 -7.54
C LEU A 123 1.59 -10.67 -7.00
N GLY A 124 1.34 -11.74 -7.74
CA GLY A 124 1.73 -13.10 -7.36
C GLY A 124 3.25 -13.30 -7.19
N LYS A 125 4.07 -12.36 -7.69
CA LYS A 125 5.53 -12.36 -7.53
C LYS A 125 6.03 -11.63 -6.27
N LEU A 126 5.16 -10.95 -5.53
CA LEU A 126 5.57 -10.23 -4.32
C LEU A 126 6.13 -11.13 -3.21
N PRO A 127 5.62 -12.34 -2.95
CA PRO A 127 6.25 -13.24 -1.99
C PRO A 127 7.68 -13.64 -2.41
N GLU A 128 7.90 -13.90 -3.69
CA GLU A 128 9.23 -14.18 -4.25
C GLU A 128 10.17 -12.97 -4.12
N ALA A 129 9.68 -11.76 -4.42
CA ALA A 129 10.44 -10.53 -4.22
C ALA A 129 10.85 -10.32 -2.77
N GLN A 130 10.01 -10.69 -1.80
CA GLN A 130 10.39 -10.64 -0.37
C GLN A 130 11.49 -11.64 -0.03
N LYS A 131 11.47 -12.85 -0.62
CA LYS A 131 12.54 -13.85 -0.42
C LYS A 131 13.88 -13.36 -0.96
N VAL A 132 13.87 -12.81 -2.17
CA VAL A 132 15.05 -12.21 -2.80
C VAL A 132 15.62 -11.09 -1.92
N LEU A 133 14.77 -10.17 -1.46
CA LEU A 133 15.18 -9.08 -0.58
C LEU A 133 15.68 -9.60 0.78
N ALA A 134 15.03 -10.60 1.36
CA ALA A 134 15.43 -11.19 2.64
C ALA A 134 16.82 -11.83 2.56
N GLN A 135 17.10 -12.58 1.49
CA GLN A 135 18.41 -13.22 1.25
C GLN A 135 19.54 -12.19 1.22
N GLU A 136 19.31 -11.02 0.59
CA GLU A 136 20.29 -9.94 0.58
C GLU A 136 20.40 -9.27 1.96
N TRP A 137 19.27 -8.90 2.56
CA TRP A 137 19.25 -8.10 3.77
C TRP A 137 19.72 -8.84 5.03
N PHE A 138 19.50 -10.15 5.11
CA PHE A 138 19.94 -10.95 6.25
C PHE A 138 21.47 -11.12 6.34
N LYS A 139 22.22 -10.77 5.31
CA LYS A 139 23.69 -10.67 5.37
C LYS A 139 24.18 -9.58 6.35
N TYR A 140 23.33 -8.60 6.64
CA TYR A 140 23.68 -7.45 7.48
C TYR A 140 23.13 -7.53 8.91
N VAL A 141 22.50 -8.62 9.30
CA VAL A 141 21.98 -8.84 10.65
C VAL A 141 22.72 -9.96 11.37
N GLU A 142 22.55 -10.05 12.70
CA GLU A 142 23.10 -11.12 13.49
C GLU A 142 22.32 -12.43 13.26
N GLN A 143 23.03 -13.55 13.06
CA GLN A 143 22.43 -14.84 12.73
C GLN A 143 21.47 -15.34 13.81
N GLU A 144 21.78 -15.11 15.08
CA GLU A 144 20.91 -15.48 16.20
C GLU A 144 19.55 -14.75 16.17
N SER A 145 19.53 -13.52 15.63
CA SER A 145 18.31 -12.73 15.51
C SER A 145 17.33 -13.28 14.47
N LEU A 146 17.82 -14.14 13.55
CA LEU A 146 16.99 -14.83 12.57
C LEU A 146 16.10 -15.91 13.20
N GLN A 147 16.42 -16.39 14.41
CA GLN A 147 15.62 -17.38 15.13
C GLN A 147 14.38 -16.78 15.81
N GLN A 148 14.15 -15.48 15.65
CA GLN A 148 13.07 -14.78 16.30
C GLN A 148 12.14 -14.10 15.30
N VAL A 149 10.83 -14.20 15.53
CA VAL A 149 9.82 -13.51 14.75
C VAL A 149 8.88 -12.73 15.66
N SER A 150 8.47 -11.54 15.22
CA SER A 150 7.36 -10.79 15.82
C SER A 150 6.27 -10.59 14.78
N GLY A 151 5.00 -10.71 15.17
CA GLY A 151 3.87 -10.53 14.25
C GLY A 151 2.79 -9.62 14.81
N ASP A 152 2.22 -8.77 13.95
CA ASP A 152 1.10 -7.89 14.26
C ASP A 152 0.40 -7.43 12.99
N ALA A 153 -0.84 -6.95 13.09
CA ALA A 153 -1.57 -6.39 11.97
C ALA A 153 -1.94 -4.93 12.17
N SER A 154 -1.87 -4.17 11.08
CA SER A 154 -2.31 -2.78 11.05
C SER A 154 -3.11 -2.49 9.79
N CYS A 155 -3.99 -1.48 9.85
CA CYS A 155 -4.64 -0.96 8.68
C CYS A 155 -3.81 0.16 8.05
N TYR A 156 -3.56 0.06 6.74
CA TYR A 156 -3.05 1.13 5.90
C TYR A 156 -4.23 1.72 5.13
N GLU A 157 -4.56 2.96 5.48
CA GLU A 157 -5.78 3.58 4.97
C GLU A 157 -5.67 3.97 3.50
N SER A 158 -6.70 3.64 2.73
CA SER A 158 -6.88 4.15 1.39
C SER A 158 -7.25 5.63 1.40
N HIS A 159 -6.78 6.38 0.40
CA HIS A 159 -7.19 7.75 0.20
C HIS A 159 -8.62 7.79 -0.34
N LEU A 160 -9.56 7.96 0.57
CA LEU A 160 -10.97 8.16 0.25
C LEU A 160 -11.60 9.20 1.17
N ARG A 161 -12.67 9.82 0.72
CA ARG A 161 -13.49 10.69 1.55
C ARG A 161 -14.16 9.85 2.64
N TYR A 162 -14.13 10.31 3.91
CA TYR A 162 -14.78 9.57 4.99
C TYR A 162 -16.24 9.25 4.64
N PRO A 163 -16.61 7.98 4.48
CA PRO A 163 -17.91 7.57 3.98
C PRO A 163 -18.99 7.74 5.05
N THR A 164 -20.09 8.38 4.66
CA THR A 164 -21.36 8.32 5.37
C THR A 164 -22.43 8.00 4.34
N ASP A 165 -23.55 7.41 4.74
CA ASP A 165 -24.62 7.02 3.81
C ASP A 165 -25.08 8.17 2.93
N VAL A 166 -25.24 9.35 3.51
CA VAL A 166 -25.61 10.57 2.77
C VAL A 166 -24.54 10.96 1.74
N LYS A 167 -23.26 10.86 2.10
CA LYS A 167 -22.17 11.18 1.15
C LYS A 167 -22.08 10.16 0.03
N LEU A 168 -22.20 8.87 0.36
CA LEU A 168 -22.14 7.79 -0.61
C LEU A 168 -23.30 7.89 -1.62
N LEU A 169 -24.52 8.06 -1.16
CA LEU A 169 -25.67 8.27 -2.04
C LEU A 169 -25.55 9.56 -2.87
N TRP A 170 -24.95 10.62 -2.31
CA TRP A 170 -24.71 11.84 -3.07
C TRP A 170 -23.66 11.60 -4.17
N GLU A 171 -22.58 10.88 -3.90
CA GLU A 171 -21.59 10.48 -4.92
C GLU A 171 -22.22 9.63 -6.04
N CYS A 172 -23.14 8.73 -5.69
CA CYS A 172 -23.94 8.00 -6.69
C CYS A 172 -24.76 8.94 -7.57
N ALA A 173 -25.43 9.95 -6.96
CA ALA A 173 -26.24 10.91 -7.69
C ALA A 173 -25.36 11.81 -8.60
N GLU A 174 -24.24 12.34 -8.09
CA GLU A 174 -23.28 13.13 -8.89
C GLU A 174 -22.77 12.32 -10.09
N TRP A 175 -22.40 11.06 -9.87
CA TRP A 175 -21.93 10.21 -10.96
C TRP A 175 -23.02 9.94 -11.99
N LEU A 176 -24.25 9.57 -11.57
CA LEU A 176 -25.34 9.28 -12.49
C LEU A 176 -25.75 10.50 -13.31
N TYR A 177 -25.89 11.68 -12.67
CA TYR A 177 -26.40 12.87 -13.33
C TYR A 177 -25.32 13.66 -14.07
N GLU A 178 -24.22 14.02 -13.40
CA GLU A 178 -23.21 14.89 -14.00
C GLU A 178 -22.25 14.11 -14.92
N LYS A 179 -21.75 12.97 -14.43
CA LYS A 179 -20.73 12.23 -15.16
C LYS A 179 -21.29 11.37 -16.28
N GLN A 180 -22.57 10.98 -16.21
CA GLN A 180 -23.19 10.14 -17.23
C GLN A 180 -24.32 10.87 -17.94
N LEU A 181 -25.46 11.07 -17.31
CA LEU A 181 -26.70 11.49 -17.96
C LEU A 181 -26.55 12.84 -18.67
N PHE A 182 -26.00 13.85 -17.98
CA PHE A 182 -25.84 15.19 -18.57
C PHE A 182 -24.76 15.22 -19.65
N ARG A 183 -23.68 14.48 -19.47
CA ARG A 183 -22.61 14.33 -20.44
C ARG A 183 -23.13 13.69 -21.72
N ILE A 184 -23.75 12.51 -21.64
CA ILE A 184 -24.26 11.77 -22.80
C ILE A 184 -25.35 12.59 -23.51
N CYS A 185 -26.28 13.23 -22.78
CA CYS A 185 -27.28 14.11 -23.42
C CYS A 185 -26.64 15.27 -24.18
N SER A 186 -25.52 15.83 -23.65
CA SER A 186 -24.80 16.91 -24.32
C SER A 186 -24.10 16.45 -25.59
N GLU A 187 -23.45 15.27 -25.53
CA GLU A 187 -22.76 14.66 -26.69
C GLU A 187 -23.76 14.31 -27.82
N LEU A 188 -24.92 13.79 -27.45
CA LEU A 188 -26.00 13.44 -28.39
C LEU A 188 -26.86 14.67 -28.82
N ARG A 189 -26.63 15.85 -28.24
CA ARG A 189 -27.45 17.06 -28.45
C ARG A 189 -28.94 16.85 -28.19
N VAL A 190 -29.28 16.02 -27.18
CA VAL A 190 -30.66 15.76 -26.77
C VAL A 190 -30.98 16.46 -25.44
N ASN A 191 -32.28 16.75 -25.24
CA ASN A 191 -32.73 17.41 -24.02
C ASN A 191 -32.50 16.50 -22.79
N ARG A 192 -32.06 17.14 -21.70
CA ARG A 192 -31.92 16.46 -20.41
C ARG A 192 -33.29 16.07 -19.87
N PRO A 193 -33.48 14.84 -19.37
CA PRO A 193 -34.77 14.47 -18.77
C PRO A 193 -35.04 15.29 -17.49
N ARG A 194 -36.34 15.59 -17.23
CA ARG A 194 -36.75 16.35 -16.06
C ARG A 194 -36.31 15.66 -14.76
N ASN A 195 -35.55 16.37 -13.94
CA ASN A 195 -35.01 15.87 -12.68
C ASN A 195 -34.95 16.95 -11.59
N LYS A 196 -34.63 16.56 -10.36
CA LYS A 196 -34.46 17.47 -9.21
C LYS A 196 -32.98 17.56 -8.77
N PHE A 197 -32.03 17.21 -9.60
CA PHE A 197 -30.61 17.16 -9.21
C PHE A 197 -30.10 18.49 -8.68
N THR A 198 -30.36 19.61 -9.38
CA THR A 198 -29.93 20.97 -8.97
C THR A 198 -30.52 21.37 -7.63
N GLU A 199 -31.82 21.10 -7.40
CA GLU A 199 -32.47 21.35 -6.11
C GLU A 199 -31.82 20.54 -5.00
N GLN A 200 -31.59 19.25 -5.24
CA GLN A 200 -30.99 18.36 -4.27
C GLN A 200 -29.52 18.68 -4.02
N SER A 201 -28.78 19.21 -4.99
CA SER A 201 -27.40 19.71 -4.83
C SER A 201 -27.35 20.88 -3.83
N ARG A 202 -28.27 21.87 -3.96
CA ARG A 202 -28.36 22.99 -3.00
C ARG A 202 -28.67 22.47 -1.57
N LYS A 203 -29.59 21.52 -1.43
CA LYS A 203 -29.96 20.91 -0.14
C LYS A 203 -28.79 20.10 0.44
N GLN A 204 -28.00 19.41 -0.40
CA GLN A 204 -26.81 18.68 0.01
C GLN A 204 -25.71 19.61 0.53
N LEU A 205 -25.49 20.73 -0.15
CA LEU A 205 -24.55 21.74 0.30
C LEU A 205 -24.93 22.31 1.66
N ALA A 206 -26.22 22.67 1.85
CA ALA A 206 -26.75 23.15 3.13
C ALA A 206 -26.59 22.10 4.25
N TYR A 207 -26.93 20.83 3.96
CA TYR A 207 -26.73 19.72 4.91
C TYR A 207 -25.26 19.51 5.27
N SER A 208 -24.34 19.60 4.30
CA SER A 208 -22.91 19.39 4.53
C SER A 208 -22.30 20.42 5.48
N LYS A 209 -22.77 21.67 5.42
CA LYS A 209 -22.32 22.81 6.26
C LYS A 209 -22.78 22.71 7.73
N GLN A 210 -23.79 21.89 8.03
CA GLN A 210 -24.28 21.75 9.41
C GLN A 210 -23.22 21.13 10.31
N LYS A 211 -22.86 21.79 11.41
CA LYS A 211 -21.94 21.26 12.43
C LYS A 211 -22.54 20.00 13.11
N ARG A 212 -23.80 20.08 13.52
CA ARG A 212 -24.52 19.01 14.20
C ARG A 212 -25.69 18.52 13.32
N LYS A 213 -25.61 17.27 12.90
CA LYS A 213 -26.63 16.66 12.04
C LYS A 213 -27.63 15.88 12.90
N LYS A 214 -28.88 16.38 12.99
CA LYS A 214 -29.95 15.70 13.73
C LYS A 214 -30.36 14.41 12.98
N PRO A 215 -30.62 13.28 13.67
CA PRO A 215 -31.03 12.02 13.03
C PRO A 215 -32.27 12.15 12.14
N SER A 216 -33.29 12.94 12.55
CA SER A 216 -34.49 13.20 11.76
C SER A 216 -34.17 13.87 10.43
N VAL A 217 -33.30 14.90 10.43
CA VAL A 217 -32.87 15.61 9.21
C VAL A 217 -32.08 14.67 8.31
N THR A 218 -31.21 13.83 8.89
CA THR A 218 -30.43 12.82 8.13
C THR A 218 -31.36 11.81 7.47
N LYS A 219 -32.39 11.32 8.18
CA LYS A 219 -33.38 10.38 7.63
C LYS A 219 -34.15 10.95 6.44
N VAL A 220 -34.59 12.21 6.55
CA VAL A 220 -35.23 12.92 5.44
C VAL A 220 -34.30 13.09 4.25
N ARG A 221 -33.04 13.41 4.53
CA ARG A 221 -32.00 13.54 3.49
C ARG A 221 -31.72 12.23 2.76
N LEU A 222 -31.60 11.14 3.49
CA LEU A 222 -31.41 9.78 2.92
C LEU A 222 -32.56 9.41 2.01
N ARG A 223 -33.81 9.59 2.45
CA ARG A 223 -35.01 9.32 1.62
C ARG A 223 -34.99 10.10 0.29
N ALA A 224 -34.66 11.39 0.35
CA ALA A 224 -34.57 12.22 -0.84
C ALA A 224 -33.46 11.77 -1.81
N LEU A 225 -32.33 11.33 -1.28
CA LEU A 225 -31.21 10.84 -2.10
C LEU A 225 -31.48 9.45 -2.68
N LEU A 226 -32.08 8.53 -1.93
CA LEU A 226 -32.51 7.23 -2.45
C LEU A 226 -33.44 7.41 -3.65
N TYR A 227 -34.47 8.28 -3.51
CA TYR A 227 -35.34 8.60 -4.63
C TYR A 227 -34.60 9.20 -5.83
N LEU A 228 -33.69 10.15 -5.58
CA LEU A 228 -32.89 10.79 -6.63
C LEU A 228 -32.03 9.78 -7.40
N VAL A 229 -31.32 8.90 -6.68
CA VAL A 229 -30.46 7.88 -7.28
C VAL A 229 -31.28 6.85 -8.07
N THR A 230 -32.41 6.39 -7.53
CA THR A 230 -33.34 5.50 -8.23
C THR A 230 -33.83 6.11 -9.54
N LYS A 231 -34.28 7.38 -9.48
CA LYS A 231 -34.75 8.10 -10.67
C LYS A 231 -33.62 8.31 -11.69
N GLY A 232 -32.40 8.69 -11.23
CA GLY A 232 -31.22 8.85 -12.10
C GLY A 232 -30.82 7.56 -12.79
N LYS A 233 -30.83 6.44 -12.06
CA LYS A 233 -30.59 5.09 -12.61
C LYS A 233 -31.59 4.73 -13.70
N HIS A 234 -32.88 4.96 -13.44
CA HIS A 234 -33.93 4.70 -14.42
C HIS A 234 -33.74 5.57 -15.69
N GLN A 235 -33.51 6.87 -15.52
CA GLN A 235 -33.31 7.81 -16.63
C GLN A 235 -32.06 7.45 -17.47
N LEU A 236 -30.96 7.02 -16.82
CA LEU A 236 -29.78 6.58 -17.52
C LEU A 236 -30.06 5.27 -18.30
N ASN A 237 -30.79 4.33 -17.72
CA ASN A 237 -31.18 3.10 -18.43
C ASN A 237 -32.01 3.40 -19.68
N GLU A 238 -32.99 4.29 -19.57
CA GLU A 238 -33.79 4.68 -20.74
C GLU A 238 -32.93 5.35 -21.84
N LEU A 239 -31.98 6.16 -21.44
CA LEU A 239 -31.04 6.79 -22.39
C LEU A 239 -30.15 5.76 -23.08
N LEU A 240 -29.62 4.79 -22.33
CA LEU A 240 -28.71 3.75 -22.83
C LEU A 240 -29.40 2.68 -23.71
N LYS A 241 -30.74 2.69 -23.81
CA LYS A 241 -31.45 1.88 -24.84
C LYS A 241 -31.17 2.34 -26.26
N LYS A 242 -30.68 3.59 -26.43
CA LYS A 242 -30.29 4.14 -27.73
C LYS A 242 -28.86 3.67 -28.05
N PRO A 243 -28.63 3.03 -29.21
CA PRO A 243 -27.30 2.56 -29.61
C PRO A 243 -26.23 3.68 -29.52
N GLU A 244 -26.57 4.87 -29.98
CA GLU A 244 -25.64 6.01 -29.99
C GLU A 244 -25.23 6.44 -28.56
N ALA A 245 -26.10 6.27 -27.58
CA ALA A 245 -25.77 6.55 -26.17
C ALA A 245 -24.82 5.51 -25.59
N MET A 246 -24.91 4.26 -26.03
CA MET A 246 -24.01 3.19 -25.59
C MET A 246 -22.56 3.41 -26.06
N GLU A 247 -22.33 4.05 -27.19
CA GLU A 247 -20.96 4.37 -27.67
C GLU A 247 -20.23 5.32 -26.72
N HIS A 248 -20.96 6.14 -25.98
CA HIS A 248 -20.44 7.07 -24.98
C HIS A 248 -20.36 6.46 -23.57
N PHE A 249 -20.64 5.16 -23.41
CA PHE A 249 -20.67 4.48 -22.11
C PHE A 249 -19.60 3.37 -22.05
N SER A 250 -18.47 3.66 -21.43
CA SER A 250 -17.32 2.77 -21.42
C SER A 250 -17.52 1.54 -20.49
N ILE A 251 -16.68 0.53 -20.65
CA ILE A 251 -16.62 -0.64 -19.74
C ILE A 251 -16.37 -0.20 -18.30
N LYS A 252 -15.56 0.85 -18.10
CA LYS A 252 -15.33 1.44 -16.79
C LYS A 252 -16.59 2.08 -16.20
N ASP A 253 -17.39 2.77 -17.04
CA ASP A 253 -18.67 3.35 -16.62
C ASP A 253 -19.65 2.23 -16.23
N LEU A 254 -19.70 1.14 -16.98
CA LEU A 254 -20.50 -0.04 -16.65
C LEU A 254 -20.11 -0.63 -15.28
N SER A 255 -18.84 -0.76 -14.98
CA SER A 255 -18.36 -1.25 -13.67
C SER A 255 -18.82 -0.36 -12.52
N ILE A 256 -18.72 0.97 -12.68
CA ILE A 256 -19.20 1.93 -11.68
C ILE A 256 -20.72 1.89 -11.57
N TYR A 257 -21.43 1.78 -12.70
CA TYR A 257 -22.90 1.67 -12.72
C TYR A 257 -23.39 0.44 -11.93
N LEU A 258 -22.78 -0.72 -12.12
CA LEU A 258 -23.08 -1.93 -11.35
C LEU A 258 -22.82 -1.72 -9.85
N THR A 259 -21.75 -1.02 -9.52
CA THR A 259 -21.45 -0.64 -8.14
C THR A 259 -22.51 0.29 -7.54
N VAL A 260 -22.92 1.31 -8.29
CA VAL A 260 -24.00 2.24 -7.89
C VAL A 260 -25.32 1.50 -7.68
N ALA A 261 -25.64 0.53 -8.56
CA ALA A 261 -26.83 -0.30 -8.40
C ALA A 261 -26.80 -1.09 -7.08
N LYS A 262 -25.66 -1.71 -6.77
CA LYS A 262 -25.48 -2.47 -5.53
C LYS A 262 -25.48 -1.57 -4.28
N VAL A 263 -24.88 -0.38 -4.36
CA VAL A 263 -24.96 0.61 -3.28
C VAL A 263 -26.39 1.04 -3.03
N LEU A 264 -27.18 1.30 -4.09
CA LEU A 264 -28.59 1.67 -3.96
C LEU A 264 -29.38 0.58 -3.25
N GLU A 265 -29.19 -0.69 -3.64
CA GLU A 265 -29.84 -1.84 -3.00
C GLU A 265 -29.48 -1.93 -1.51
N GLN A 266 -28.19 -1.87 -1.16
CA GLN A 266 -27.71 -1.93 0.23
C GLN A 266 -28.25 -0.75 1.06
N GLN A 267 -28.25 0.45 0.51
CA GLN A 267 -28.72 1.66 1.21
C GLN A 267 -30.26 1.67 1.36
N GLN A 268 -30.98 1.16 0.37
CA GLN A 268 -32.44 1.00 0.46
C GLN A 268 -32.78 -0.02 1.55
N TYR A 269 -32.15 -1.18 1.54
CA TYR A 269 -32.33 -2.21 2.57
C TYR A 269 -32.08 -1.67 3.98
N MET A 270 -30.94 -0.96 4.18
CA MET A 270 -30.59 -0.37 5.48
C MET A 270 -31.61 0.68 5.92
N PHE A 271 -32.12 1.49 4.99
CA PHE A 271 -33.13 2.51 5.27
C PHE A 271 -34.48 1.91 5.66
N ASP A 272 -34.95 0.92 4.93
CA ASP A 272 -36.27 0.30 5.13
C ASP A 272 -36.31 -0.54 6.42
N ASN A 273 -35.22 -1.27 6.71
CA ASN A 273 -35.13 -2.12 7.90
C ASN A 273 -34.56 -1.36 9.11
N ASN A 274 -34.26 -0.07 8.99
CA ASN A 274 -33.67 0.76 10.05
C ASN A 274 -32.38 0.16 10.67
N VAL A 275 -31.56 -0.54 9.86
CA VAL A 275 -30.29 -1.13 10.26
C VAL A 275 -29.11 -0.26 9.80
N ARG A 276 -27.96 -0.35 10.51
CA ARG A 276 -26.79 0.50 10.23
C ARG A 276 -25.67 -0.21 9.47
N SER A 277 -25.79 -1.51 9.25
CA SER A 277 -24.80 -2.30 8.53
C SER A 277 -25.48 -3.37 7.69
N VAL A 278 -24.76 -3.83 6.67
CA VAL A 278 -25.13 -4.90 5.77
C VAL A 278 -23.85 -5.66 5.42
N GLU A 279 -23.97 -6.92 5.12
CA GLU A 279 -22.84 -7.72 4.69
C GLU A 279 -22.20 -7.15 3.42
N ASN A 280 -20.88 -7.24 3.33
CA ASN A 280 -20.09 -6.72 2.20
C ASN A 280 -20.39 -5.25 1.84
N ARG A 281 -20.67 -4.41 2.86
CA ARG A 281 -21.03 -3.02 2.69
C ARG A 281 -20.02 -2.25 1.85
N ILE A 282 -20.49 -1.68 0.75
CA ILE A 282 -19.70 -0.79 -0.11
C ILE A 282 -19.67 0.61 0.51
N VAL A 283 -18.49 1.21 0.57
CA VAL A 283 -18.24 2.54 1.17
C VAL A 283 -17.75 3.58 0.16
N SER A 284 -17.43 3.17 -1.07
CA SER A 284 -17.01 4.03 -2.18
C SER A 284 -17.41 3.41 -3.50
N ILE A 285 -17.98 4.19 -4.42
CA ILE A 285 -18.32 3.72 -5.77
C ILE A 285 -17.09 3.56 -6.67
N PHE A 286 -15.99 4.24 -6.34
CA PHE A 286 -14.74 4.17 -7.10
C PHE A 286 -13.76 3.13 -6.56
N LYS A 287 -13.97 2.69 -5.31
CA LYS A 287 -13.17 1.66 -4.64
C LYS A 287 -14.10 0.65 -3.94
N PRO A 288 -14.87 -0.13 -4.73
CA PRO A 288 -15.89 -1.02 -4.18
C PRO A 288 -15.35 -2.20 -3.37
N TYR A 289 -14.04 -2.44 -3.45
CA TYR A 289 -13.33 -3.48 -2.69
C TYR A 289 -13.04 -3.07 -1.23
N ILE A 290 -13.11 -1.79 -0.88
CA ILE A 290 -12.83 -1.32 0.48
C ILE A 290 -14.01 -1.62 1.39
N ARG A 291 -13.71 -2.17 2.57
CA ARG A 291 -14.67 -2.46 3.63
C ARG A 291 -14.37 -1.66 4.89
N PRO A 292 -15.37 -1.41 5.75
CA PRO A 292 -15.13 -0.85 7.07
C PRO A 292 -14.42 -1.89 7.94
N ILE A 293 -13.23 -1.55 8.44
CA ILE A 293 -12.46 -2.35 9.41
C ILE A 293 -12.70 -1.74 10.79
N VAL A 294 -13.43 -2.48 11.63
CA VAL A 294 -13.73 -2.04 13.00
C VAL A 294 -12.49 -2.28 13.87
N ARG A 295 -12.06 -1.24 14.58
CA ARG A 295 -10.99 -1.31 15.57
C ARG A 295 -11.53 -0.80 16.90
N GLY A 296 -11.32 -1.54 17.97
CA GLY A 296 -11.77 -1.18 19.32
C GLY A 296 -11.05 0.01 19.96
N LYS A 297 -10.57 1.00 19.16
CA LYS A 297 -9.88 2.19 19.66
C LYS A 297 -10.86 3.34 19.85
N GLU A 298 -10.76 4.05 20.99
CA GLU A 298 -11.65 5.15 21.38
C GLU A 298 -11.68 6.29 20.33
N ASN A 299 -10.52 6.69 19.80
CA ASN A 299 -10.42 7.84 18.92
C ASN A 299 -10.81 7.55 17.45
N LYS A 300 -10.85 6.30 17.01
CA LYS A 300 -11.15 5.91 15.65
C LYS A 300 -11.67 4.48 15.59
N SER A 301 -12.97 4.34 15.68
CA SER A 301 -13.65 3.04 15.73
C SER A 301 -13.62 2.27 14.42
N VAL A 302 -13.47 2.95 13.26
CA VAL A 302 -13.50 2.33 11.93
C VAL A 302 -12.42 2.93 11.04
N GLU A 303 -11.66 2.06 10.37
CA GLU A 303 -10.68 2.41 9.35
C GLU A 303 -11.11 1.85 8.00
N PHE A 304 -10.67 2.50 6.90
CA PHE A 304 -11.04 2.15 5.53
C PHE A 304 -9.77 1.98 4.71
N GLY A 305 -9.42 0.77 4.39
CA GLY A 305 -8.19 0.47 3.66
C GLY A 305 -7.85 -1.00 3.74
N MET A 306 -6.58 -1.28 3.65
CA MET A 306 -5.98 -2.60 3.60
C MET A 306 -5.52 -3.02 5.00
N LYS A 307 -6.03 -4.14 5.51
CA LYS A 307 -5.50 -4.76 6.72
C LYS A 307 -4.32 -5.64 6.33
N VAL A 308 -3.17 -5.37 6.88
CA VAL A 308 -1.91 -6.05 6.58
C VAL A 308 -1.41 -6.72 7.84
N HIS A 309 -1.22 -8.04 7.78
CA HIS A 309 -0.47 -8.80 8.78
C HIS A 309 1.00 -8.79 8.36
N LYS A 310 1.82 -8.25 9.23
CA LYS A 310 3.25 -8.05 9.01
C LYS A 310 4.03 -8.83 10.04
N ILE A 311 5.07 -9.52 9.58
CA ILE A 311 6.05 -10.14 10.45
C ILE A 311 7.34 -9.32 10.44
N GLN A 312 8.11 -9.43 11.51
CA GLN A 312 9.39 -8.77 11.64
C GLN A 312 10.44 -9.75 12.13
N ILE A 313 11.56 -9.84 11.40
CA ILE A 313 12.72 -10.70 11.68
C ILE A 313 13.93 -9.78 11.74
N ALA A 314 14.69 -9.82 12.82
CA ALA A 314 15.82 -8.90 13.04
C ALA A 314 15.46 -7.41 12.84
N GLY A 315 14.21 -7.06 13.10
CA GLY A 315 13.69 -5.72 12.90
C GLY A 315 13.39 -5.33 11.43
N ILE A 316 13.52 -6.25 10.47
CA ILE A 316 13.14 -6.09 9.07
C ILE A 316 11.72 -6.63 8.89
N SER A 317 10.85 -5.86 8.25
CA SER A 317 9.41 -6.14 8.14
C SER A 317 9.07 -6.85 6.84
N PHE A 318 8.27 -7.92 6.89
CA PHE A 318 7.77 -8.64 5.72
C PHE A 318 6.25 -8.78 5.79
N VAL A 319 5.61 -8.74 4.63
CA VAL A 319 4.15 -8.83 4.48
C VAL A 319 3.75 -10.28 4.39
N GLU A 320 3.10 -10.81 5.42
CA GLU A 320 2.64 -12.20 5.47
C GLU A 320 1.23 -12.34 4.88
N HIS A 321 0.33 -11.41 5.20
CA HIS A 321 -1.04 -11.45 4.69
C HIS A 321 -1.63 -10.07 4.48
N VAL A 322 -2.48 -9.95 3.46
CA VAL A 322 -3.15 -8.70 3.10
C VAL A 322 -4.60 -8.96 2.75
N SER A 323 -5.51 -8.13 3.28
CA SER A 323 -6.92 -8.17 2.89
C SER A 323 -7.56 -6.79 3.01
N PHE A 324 -8.53 -6.50 2.13
CA PHE A 324 -9.43 -5.35 2.29
C PHE A 324 -10.62 -5.67 3.21
N ASP A 325 -10.84 -6.93 3.49
CA ASP A 325 -11.80 -7.40 4.50
C ASP A 325 -11.12 -7.57 5.86
N ALA A 326 -11.89 -7.39 6.91
CA ALA A 326 -11.40 -7.68 8.26
C ALA A 326 -11.15 -9.19 8.42
N PHE A 327 -9.99 -9.55 8.95
CA PHE A 327 -9.65 -10.93 9.31
C PHE A 327 -9.23 -11.01 10.77
N ASN A 328 -9.37 -12.21 11.35
CA ASN A 328 -8.89 -12.47 12.69
C ASN A 328 -7.37 -12.72 12.66
N GLU A 329 -6.60 -11.84 13.28
CA GLU A 329 -5.14 -11.90 13.30
C GLU A 329 -4.62 -13.16 14.02
N SER A 330 -5.34 -13.63 15.05
CA SER A 330 -4.92 -14.80 15.83
C SER A 330 -4.84 -16.11 15.01
N THR A 331 -5.50 -16.16 13.85
CA THR A 331 -5.41 -17.31 12.95
C THR A 331 -4.13 -17.36 12.11
N ARG A 332 -3.29 -16.30 12.19
CA ARG A 332 -2.10 -16.15 11.33
C ARG A 332 -0.81 -16.73 11.91
N VAL A 333 -0.82 -17.29 13.15
CA VAL A 333 0.41 -17.76 13.81
C VAL A 333 1.08 -18.88 13.03
N GLU A 334 0.35 -19.89 12.59
CA GLU A 334 0.90 -21.01 11.82
C GLU A 334 1.53 -20.54 10.50
N SER A 335 0.81 -19.70 9.75
CA SER A 335 1.31 -19.11 8.49
C SER A 335 2.53 -18.20 8.73
N THR A 336 2.57 -17.49 9.87
CA THR A 336 3.73 -16.69 10.28
C THR A 336 4.96 -17.55 10.45
N LEU A 337 4.84 -18.68 11.13
CA LEU A 337 5.97 -19.61 11.36
C LEU A 337 6.44 -20.24 10.03
N ALA A 338 5.51 -20.65 9.18
CA ALA A 338 5.83 -21.16 7.85
C ALA A 338 6.56 -20.11 7.00
N PHE A 339 6.03 -18.89 6.95
CA PHE A 339 6.63 -17.80 6.18
C PHE A 339 8.00 -17.37 6.73
N HIS A 340 8.17 -17.38 8.07
CA HIS A 340 9.48 -17.17 8.70
C HIS A 340 10.49 -18.22 8.20
N GLY A 341 10.11 -19.51 8.20
CA GLY A 341 10.97 -20.58 7.71
C GLY A 341 11.35 -20.40 6.22
N GLU A 342 10.40 -19.99 5.39
CA GLU A 342 10.63 -19.71 3.97
C GLU A 342 11.60 -18.55 3.71
N LEU A 343 11.59 -17.52 4.58
CA LEU A 343 12.46 -16.36 4.43
C LEU A 343 13.88 -16.62 4.97
N THR A 344 14.00 -17.37 6.07
CA THR A 344 15.26 -17.50 6.80
C THR A 344 15.99 -18.82 6.60
N ASN A 345 15.26 -19.87 6.23
CA ASN A 345 15.73 -21.27 6.28
C ASN A 345 16.22 -21.70 7.67
N VAL A 346 15.80 -21.00 8.75
CA VAL A 346 16.18 -21.26 10.13
C VAL A 346 14.96 -21.61 10.96
N LYS A 347 15.10 -22.53 11.92
CA LYS A 347 14.00 -22.85 12.85
C LYS A 347 13.72 -21.65 13.75
N CYS A 348 12.44 -21.26 13.84
CA CYS A 348 11.98 -20.25 14.79
C CYS A 348 12.08 -20.79 16.22
N MET A 349 12.78 -20.09 17.10
CA MET A 349 12.91 -20.43 18.52
C MET A 349 12.14 -19.50 19.42
N ARG A 350 11.86 -18.27 18.96
CA ARG A 350 11.22 -17.21 19.74
C ARG A 350 10.16 -16.49 18.90
N ALA A 351 8.96 -16.29 19.46
CA ALA A 351 7.89 -15.59 18.75
C ALA A 351 7.19 -14.59 19.66
N ALA A 352 6.98 -13.38 19.18
CA ALA A 352 6.31 -12.31 19.91
C ALA A 352 5.04 -11.83 19.19
N PHE A 353 3.90 -11.89 19.86
CA PHE A 353 2.60 -11.48 19.33
C PHE A 353 1.83 -10.68 20.37
N ASP A 354 0.74 -10.02 19.95
CA ASP A 354 -0.22 -9.43 20.89
C ASP A 354 -0.96 -10.53 21.68
N GLN A 355 -1.51 -10.17 22.85
CA GLN A 355 -2.29 -11.07 23.71
C GLN A 355 -3.55 -11.61 22.97
N LEU A 356 -4.07 -10.92 21.98
CA LEU A 356 -5.14 -11.43 21.10
C LEU A 356 -4.76 -12.75 20.38
N TYR A 357 -3.47 -12.96 20.10
CA TYR A 357 -2.97 -14.19 19.50
C TYR A 357 -2.84 -15.34 20.50
N ALA A 358 -2.95 -15.10 21.80
CA ALA A 358 -2.74 -16.10 22.85
C ALA A 358 -3.92 -17.08 23.04
N THR A 359 -4.51 -17.56 21.93
CA THR A 359 -5.56 -18.58 21.93
C THR A 359 -5.04 -19.94 22.41
N ASN A 360 -5.94 -20.82 22.84
CA ASN A 360 -5.54 -22.16 23.27
C ASN A 360 -4.89 -22.97 22.13
N ALA A 361 -5.37 -22.80 20.89
CA ALA A 361 -4.82 -23.46 19.72
C ALA A 361 -3.37 -22.98 19.46
N ASN A 362 -3.13 -21.67 19.45
CA ASN A 362 -1.80 -21.11 19.23
C ASN A 362 -0.83 -21.49 20.35
N ARG A 363 -1.28 -21.50 21.61
CA ARG A 363 -0.46 -21.97 22.73
C ARG A 363 -0.02 -23.43 22.55
N LYS A 364 -0.96 -24.32 22.16
CA LYS A 364 -0.63 -25.73 21.89
C LYS A 364 0.37 -25.86 20.73
N LEU A 365 0.16 -25.12 19.63
CA LEU A 365 1.06 -25.11 18.48
C LEU A 365 2.47 -24.69 18.90
N LEU A 366 2.62 -23.51 19.55
CA LEU A 366 3.91 -22.96 19.92
C LEU A 366 4.64 -23.83 20.97
N THR A 367 3.89 -24.46 21.88
CA THR A 367 4.46 -25.43 22.84
C THR A 367 4.94 -26.71 22.14
N LYS A 368 4.17 -27.25 21.17
CA LYS A 368 4.56 -28.40 20.36
C LYS A 368 5.85 -28.14 19.57
N GLU A 369 5.96 -26.96 18.98
CA GLU A 369 7.13 -26.53 18.21
C GLU A 369 8.30 -26.06 19.09
N GLN A 370 8.15 -26.07 20.44
CA GLN A 370 9.15 -25.62 21.41
C GLN A 370 9.56 -24.16 21.23
N ILE A 371 8.63 -23.29 20.83
CA ILE A 371 8.86 -21.88 20.59
C ILE A 371 8.53 -21.08 21.86
N LEU A 372 9.50 -20.30 22.35
CA LEU A 372 9.30 -19.39 23.46
C LEU A 372 8.48 -18.16 23.02
N THR A 373 7.54 -17.74 23.87
CA THR A 373 6.65 -16.64 23.55
C THR A 373 6.53 -15.62 24.66
N ASN A 374 6.10 -14.40 24.34
CA ASN A 374 5.74 -13.35 25.29
C ASN A 374 4.36 -13.56 25.94
N PHE A 375 3.65 -14.66 25.66
CA PHE A 375 2.31 -14.90 26.22
C PHE A 375 2.35 -15.13 27.73
N SER A 376 1.39 -14.52 28.42
CA SER A 376 1.18 -14.76 29.86
C SER A 376 0.81 -16.21 30.10
N ARG A 377 1.36 -16.83 31.13
CA ARG A 377 1.00 -18.21 31.50
C ARG A 377 -0.48 -18.32 31.90
N LYS A 378 -1.10 -19.43 31.54
CA LYS A 378 -2.40 -19.85 32.08
C LYS A 378 -2.15 -20.91 33.16
N GLY A 379 -2.54 -20.62 34.38
CA GLY A 379 -2.43 -21.55 35.52
C GLY A 379 -1.11 -21.44 36.30
N LYS A 380 -0.97 -22.34 37.28
CA LYS A 380 0.19 -22.40 38.18
C LYS A 380 1.46 -22.80 37.48
N ALA A 381 2.60 -22.29 37.91
CA ALA A 381 3.91 -22.68 37.40
C ALA A 381 4.18 -24.17 37.66
N SER A 382 4.89 -24.83 36.72
CA SER A 382 5.30 -26.22 36.91
C SER A 382 6.27 -26.34 38.09
N THR A 383 6.04 -27.30 39.00
CA THR A 383 6.95 -27.59 40.11
C THR A 383 8.28 -28.18 39.67
N LYS A 384 8.37 -28.69 38.40
CA LYS A 384 9.56 -29.31 37.85
C LYS A 384 10.60 -28.31 37.30
N GLN A 385 10.27 -27.03 37.22
CA GLN A 385 11.15 -26.00 36.65
C GLN A 385 11.95 -25.31 37.77
N SER A 386 13.27 -25.20 37.62
CA SER A 386 14.13 -24.52 38.58
C SER A 386 13.78 -23.02 38.70
N GLU A 387 14.17 -22.39 39.79
CA GLU A 387 13.94 -20.94 39.98
C GLU A 387 14.79 -20.11 38.96
N ALA A 388 16.00 -20.60 38.65
CA ALA A 388 16.87 -19.98 37.67
C ALA A 388 16.24 -19.97 36.28
N ASP A 389 15.72 -21.14 35.81
CA ASP A 389 15.06 -21.27 34.50
C ASP A 389 13.81 -20.36 34.39
N ARG A 390 13.07 -20.22 35.50
CA ARG A 390 11.89 -19.31 35.57
C ARG A 390 12.29 -17.86 35.42
N LYS A 391 13.38 -17.43 36.06
CA LYS A 391 13.91 -16.06 35.96
C LYS A 391 14.38 -15.77 34.54
N GLU A 392 15.07 -16.72 33.92
CA GLU A 392 15.54 -16.57 32.53
C GLU A 392 14.39 -16.52 31.53
N GLU A 393 13.44 -17.44 31.63
CA GLU A 393 12.22 -17.41 30.81
C GLU A 393 11.45 -16.09 30.96
N TYR A 394 11.37 -15.56 32.18
CA TYR A 394 10.71 -14.28 32.44
C TYR A 394 11.44 -13.12 31.75
N LYS A 395 12.77 -13.06 31.81
CA LYS A 395 13.58 -12.05 31.11
C LYS A 395 13.35 -12.11 29.60
N ILE A 396 13.38 -13.30 28.99
CA ILE A 396 13.14 -13.50 27.57
C ILE A 396 11.74 -13.01 27.21
N LYS A 397 10.71 -13.35 27.97
CA LYS A 397 9.34 -12.87 27.73
C LYS A 397 9.21 -11.36 27.79
N GLN A 398 9.85 -10.73 28.78
CA GLN A 398 9.86 -9.26 28.89
C GLN A 398 10.56 -8.62 27.67
N GLN A 399 11.70 -9.17 27.25
CA GLN A 399 12.43 -8.69 26.09
C GLN A 399 11.59 -8.81 24.82
N LEU A 400 11.00 -9.97 24.55
CA LEU A 400 10.11 -10.20 23.40
C LEU A 400 8.93 -9.22 23.38
N GLY A 401 8.29 -8.99 24.54
CA GLY A 401 7.20 -8.03 24.70
C GLY A 401 7.64 -6.60 24.41
N LYS A 402 8.83 -6.19 24.90
CA LYS A 402 9.40 -4.87 24.69
C LYS A 402 9.76 -4.66 23.22
N GLU A 403 10.43 -5.61 22.59
CA GLU A 403 10.82 -5.52 21.18
C GLU A 403 9.58 -5.41 20.26
N ARG A 404 8.53 -6.22 20.50
CA ARG A 404 7.29 -6.09 19.76
C ARG A 404 6.69 -4.69 19.92
N ALA A 405 6.57 -4.19 21.13
CA ALA A 405 5.95 -2.91 21.42
C ALA A 405 6.76 -1.72 20.89
N THR A 406 8.08 -1.82 20.83
CA THR A 406 8.93 -0.71 20.39
C THR A 406 9.33 -0.81 18.92
N VAL A 407 9.84 -1.96 18.47
CA VAL A 407 10.42 -2.11 17.13
C VAL A 407 9.32 -2.37 16.09
N LEU A 408 8.42 -3.33 16.36
CA LEU A 408 7.36 -3.66 15.41
C LEU A 408 6.28 -2.57 15.35
N GLU A 409 5.75 -2.11 16.48
CA GLU A 409 4.76 -1.02 16.50
C GLU A 409 5.36 0.29 15.98
N GLY A 410 6.61 0.60 16.35
CA GLY A 410 7.35 1.74 15.85
C GLY A 410 7.52 1.72 14.32
N SER A 411 7.68 0.54 13.72
CA SER A 411 7.79 0.39 12.27
C SER A 411 6.50 0.79 11.53
N PHE A 412 5.32 0.47 12.06
CA PHE A 412 4.05 0.93 11.48
C PHE A 412 3.93 2.46 11.48
N GLY A 413 4.37 3.11 12.59
CA GLY A 413 4.42 4.56 12.69
C GLY A 413 5.37 5.19 11.69
N ASN A 414 6.57 4.65 11.57
CA ASN A 414 7.60 5.09 10.64
C ASN A 414 7.12 4.99 9.17
N GLU A 415 6.57 3.85 8.79
CA GLU A 415 6.06 3.60 7.44
C GLU A 415 4.92 4.56 7.08
N LYS A 416 3.99 4.79 8.01
CA LYS A 416 2.88 5.73 7.82
C LYS A 416 3.33 7.18 7.70
N ASN A 417 4.32 7.60 8.48
CA ASN A 417 4.74 9.00 8.54
C ASN A 417 5.77 9.38 7.47
N HIS A 418 6.66 8.45 7.10
CA HIS A 418 7.82 8.75 6.26
C HIS A 418 7.81 8.06 4.89
N TYR A 419 7.10 6.94 4.73
CA TYR A 419 7.12 6.15 3.49
C TYR A 419 5.77 6.12 2.76
N GLY A 420 4.95 7.14 2.97
CA GLY A 420 3.71 7.37 2.20
C GLY A 420 2.56 6.41 2.51
N LEU A 421 2.60 5.66 3.63
CA LEU A 421 1.58 4.66 3.98
C LEU A 421 0.48 5.19 4.91
N ARG A 422 0.49 6.47 5.26
CA ARG A 422 -0.58 7.09 6.06
C ARG A 422 -1.90 7.15 5.30
N LYS A 423 -1.83 7.44 3.99
CA LYS A 423 -2.97 7.46 3.06
C LYS A 423 -2.51 6.99 1.69
N ILE A 424 -2.91 5.80 1.29
CA ILE A 424 -2.56 5.22 -0.01
C ILE A 424 -3.37 5.91 -1.12
N LYS A 425 -2.69 6.57 -2.04
CA LYS A 425 -3.31 7.37 -3.11
C LYS A 425 -3.53 6.60 -4.42
N ALA A 426 -3.14 5.34 -4.48
CA ALA A 426 -3.40 4.49 -5.65
C ALA A 426 -4.91 4.30 -5.89
N ARG A 427 -5.29 3.92 -7.12
CA ARG A 427 -6.68 3.98 -7.58
C ARG A 427 -7.39 2.63 -7.65
N SER A 428 -6.66 1.50 -7.68
CA SER A 428 -7.21 0.14 -7.70
C SER A 428 -6.66 -0.69 -6.57
N ALA A 429 -7.29 -1.83 -6.26
CA ALA A 429 -6.84 -2.76 -5.24
C ALA A 429 -5.40 -3.22 -5.47
N GLU A 430 -5.09 -3.59 -6.71
CA GLU A 430 -3.79 -4.11 -7.13
C GLU A 430 -2.71 -3.03 -6.99
N THR A 431 -2.99 -1.80 -7.42
CA THR A 431 -2.04 -0.68 -7.29
C THR A 431 -1.88 -0.21 -5.86
N GLU A 432 -2.89 -0.39 -4.99
CA GLU A 432 -2.74 -0.17 -3.54
C GLU A 432 -1.82 -1.22 -2.89
N HIS A 433 -1.88 -2.48 -3.33
CA HIS A 433 -0.93 -3.51 -2.88
C HIS A 433 0.51 -3.15 -3.24
N ILE A 434 0.76 -2.75 -4.48
CA ILE A 434 2.09 -2.29 -4.91
C ILE A 434 2.55 -1.08 -4.08
N TRP A 435 1.67 -0.11 -3.86
CA TRP A 435 2.01 1.06 -3.04
C TRP A 435 2.41 0.67 -1.62
N MET A 436 1.62 -0.18 -0.97
CA MET A 436 1.90 -0.66 0.38
C MET A 436 3.20 -1.46 0.43
N PHE A 437 3.40 -2.39 -0.51
CA PHE A 437 4.59 -3.22 -0.59
C PHE A 437 5.86 -2.37 -0.67
N PHE A 438 5.95 -1.47 -1.64
CA PHE A 438 7.14 -0.64 -1.79
C PHE A 438 7.34 0.35 -0.65
N GLY A 439 6.28 0.83 -0.01
CA GLY A 439 6.41 1.64 1.20
C GLY A 439 7.11 0.90 2.34
N ILE A 440 6.74 -0.37 2.59
CA ILE A 440 7.37 -1.23 3.59
C ILE A 440 8.80 -1.59 3.18
N MET A 441 8.99 -2.03 1.93
CA MET A 441 10.31 -2.46 1.45
C MET A 441 11.31 -1.30 1.42
N THR A 442 10.87 -0.07 1.10
CA THR A 442 11.74 1.11 1.17
C THR A 442 12.15 1.44 2.60
N ALA A 443 11.23 1.34 3.56
CA ALA A 443 11.56 1.52 4.98
C ALA A 443 12.61 0.49 5.44
N ASN A 444 12.49 -0.76 5.00
CA ASN A 444 13.47 -1.81 5.26
C ASN A 444 14.83 -1.51 4.63
N ALA A 445 14.84 -1.17 3.34
CA ALA A 445 16.08 -0.89 2.61
C ALA A 445 16.89 0.25 3.28
N VAL A 446 16.20 1.32 3.72
CA VAL A 446 16.84 2.41 4.49
C VAL A 446 17.38 1.90 5.84
N LYS A 447 16.66 1.02 6.52
CA LYS A 447 17.15 0.40 7.76
C LYS A 447 18.40 -0.45 7.51
N VAL A 448 18.36 -1.30 6.49
CA VAL A 448 19.49 -2.17 6.12
C VAL A 448 20.71 -1.35 5.67
N MET A 449 20.49 -0.28 4.91
CA MET A 449 21.56 0.67 4.55
C MET A 449 22.29 1.18 5.81
N ARG A 450 21.54 1.58 6.83
CA ARG A 450 22.13 2.05 8.10
C ARG A 450 22.91 0.95 8.83
N LEU A 451 22.41 -0.30 8.83
CA LEU A 451 23.11 -1.44 9.41
C LEU A 451 24.41 -1.73 8.66
N LYS A 452 24.38 -1.72 7.33
CA LYS A 452 25.56 -1.93 6.47
C LYS A 452 26.64 -0.87 6.77
N VAL A 453 26.27 0.41 6.71
CA VAL A 453 27.20 1.53 6.99
C VAL A 453 27.74 1.46 8.43
N GLY A 454 26.93 1.02 9.39
CA GLY A 454 27.37 0.82 10.77
C GLY A 454 28.46 -0.25 10.88
N LYS A 455 28.26 -1.42 10.27
CA LYS A 455 29.24 -2.53 10.25
C LYS A 455 30.54 -2.12 9.56
N GLU A 456 30.46 -1.41 8.42
CA GLU A 456 31.66 -0.92 7.72
C GLU A 456 32.50 0.03 8.58
N LYS A 457 31.84 0.93 9.32
CA LYS A 457 32.52 1.85 10.26
C LYS A 457 33.16 1.13 11.45
N GLU A 458 32.52 0.07 11.96
CA GLU A 458 33.10 -0.76 13.05
C GLU A 458 34.32 -1.53 12.58
N GLN A 459 34.28 -2.11 11.37
CA GLN A 459 35.43 -2.80 10.77
C GLN A 459 36.61 -1.86 10.56
N LEU A 460 36.38 -0.64 10.05
CA LEU A 460 37.43 0.37 9.87
C LEU A 460 38.08 0.79 11.19
N LYS A 461 37.32 0.81 12.30
CA LYS A 461 37.86 1.12 13.63
C LYS A 461 38.69 -0.01 14.24
N GLN A 462 38.49 -1.28 13.80
CA GLN A 462 39.22 -2.44 14.30
C GLN A 462 40.51 -2.66 13.50
N THR A 463 40.64 -2.09 12.31
CA THR A 463 41.78 -2.26 11.40
C THR A 463 42.75 -1.05 11.38
N GLY A 464 42.39 0.05 12.03
CA GLY A 464 43.23 1.24 12.21
C GLY A 464 43.59 1.47 13.68
#